data_984bb8a0801cd81c1ab0eaef624511da
#
_entry.id   984bb8a0801cd81c1ab0eaef624511da
#
_cell.length_a   1.000
_cell.length_b   1.000
_cell.length_c   1.000
_cell.angle_alpha   90.00
_cell.angle_beta   90.00
_cell.angle_gamma   90.00
#
_symmetry.space_group_name_H-M   'P 1'
#
loop_
_entity.id
_entity.type
_entity.pdbx_description
1 polymer ?
#
loop_
_entity_poly.entity_id
_entity_poly.type
_entity_poly.pdbx_seq_one_letter_code
_entity_poly.pdbx_strand_id
1 'polypeptide(L)'
;ISINHEISMTGIKIDGKIIAQTVKDRVKKATDELKTEGINPCLATVLIGSNAASATYVKNKHKACEEIGIATKDHKLNESVTQQELNNIIDELNADVSVHGILVQLPLPKHLNEFATTSRISPIKDVDGLTPHNAGLLAMKKAVLVACTPSGVMEMFDYHNIELEGKNIVLINRSNLVGKPLYHLL
;
A
#
# COMPACT_ATOMS: atom_id res chain seq x y z
N ILE A 1 18.61 18.33 -48.03
CA ILE A 1 19.34 17.43 -47.09
C ILE A 1 18.27 16.91 -46.14
N SER A 2 17.79 15.70 -46.44
CA SER A 2 16.81 14.99 -45.62
C SER A 2 17.60 14.25 -44.50
N ILE A 3 17.48 14.72 -43.27
CA ILE A 3 18.05 13.99 -42.12
C ILE A 3 16.95 13.07 -41.62
N ASN A 4 16.94 11.85 -42.14
CA ASN A 4 16.19 10.76 -41.51
C ASN A 4 16.93 10.37 -40.23
N HIS A 5 16.56 10.95 -39.10
CA HIS A 5 16.87 10.40 -37.79
C HIS A 5 15.82 9.29 -37.52
N GLU A 6 16.12 8.08 -37.91
CA GLU A 6 15.48 6.91 -37.28
C GLU A 6 15.87 6.92 -35.81
N ILE A 7 14.97 7.45 -34.98
CA ILE A 7 15.07 7.28 -33.55
C ILE A 7 14.71 5.81 -33.31
N SER A 8 15.72 4.95 -33.22
CA SER A 8 15.56 3.60 -32.73
C SER A 8 15.13 3.68 -31.25
N MET A 9 13.82 3.70 -31.05
CA MET A 9 13.22 3.65 -29.72
C MET A 9 13.27 2.21 -29.20
N THR A 10 14.43 1.76 -28.77
CA THR A 10 14.58 0.52 -28.01
C THR A 10 14.19 0.80 -26.55
N GLY A 11 12.88 0.82 -26.28
CA GLY A 11 12.39 0.88 -24.91
C GLY A 11 12.62 -0.44 -24.19
N ILE A 12 13.03 -0.39 -22.93
CA ILE A 12 13.11 -1.57 -22.06
C ILE A 12 11.77 -1.76 -21.37
N LYS A 13 11.19 -2.97 -21.48
CA LYS A 13 9.97 -3.31 -20.75
C LYS A 13 10.30 -3.57 -19.28
N ILE A 14 9.70 -2.80 -18.39
CA ILE A 14 9.77 -3.05 -16.95
C ILE A 14 8.86 -4.24 -16.62
N ASP A 15 9.43 -5.34 -16.11
CA ASP A 15 8.68 -6.51 -15.67
C ASP A 15 8.38 -6.41 -14.17
N GLY A 16 7.18 -5.90 -13.85
CA GLY A 16 6.73 -5.76 -12.46
C GLY A 16 6.61 -7.08 -11.69
N LYS A 17 6.50 -8.25 -12.38
CA LYS A 17 6.43 -9.54 -11.68
C LYS A 17 7.78 -9.93 -11.09
N ILE A 18 8.86 -9.70 -11.82
CA ILE A 18 10.22 -9.95 -11.33
C ILE A 18 10.51 -9.06 -10.13
N ILE A 19 10.20 -7.76 -10.24
CA ILE A 19 10.42 -6.79 -9.17
C ILE A 19 9.58 -7.16 -7.93
N ALA A 20 8.31 -7.51 -8.12
CA ALA A 20 7.44 -7.95 -7.03
C ALA A 20 7.97 -9.21 -6.33
N GLN A 21 8.59 -10.15 -7.07
CA GLN A 21 9.20 -11.33 -6.48
C GLN A 21 10.42 -10.95 -5.62
N THR A 22 11.28 -10.07 -6.10
CA THR A 22 12.43 -9.57 -5.32
C THR A 22 11.99 -8.91 -4.01
N VAL A 23 10.90 -8.10 -4.04
CA VAL A 23 10.33 -7.51 -2.83
C VAL A 23 9.78 -8.58 -1.88
N LYS A 24 9.05 -9.57 -2.41
CA LYS A 24 8.52 -10.69 -1.60
C LYS A 24 9.64 -11.47 -0.92
N ASP A 25 10.71 -11.77 -1.62
CA ASP A 25 11.85 -12.53 -1.07
C ASP A 25 12.53 -11.75 0.07
N ARG A 26 12.72 -10.43 -0.10
CA ARG A 26 13.23 -9.52 0.93
C ARG A 26 12.31 -9.50 2.16
N VAL A 27 11.00 -9.33 1.96
CA VAL A 27 10.02 -9.28 3.05
C VAL A 27 9.91 -10.64 3.76
N LYS A 28 9.91 -11.75 2.99
CA LYS A 28 9.90 -13.10 3.56
C LYS A 28 11.08 -13.31 4.50
N LYS A 29 12.28 -12.94 4.09
CA LYS A 29 13.48 -13.04 4.93
C LYS A 29 13.30 -12.26 6.23
N ALA A 30 12.86 -11.00 6.17
CA ALA A 30 12.60 -10.18 7.35
C ALA A 30 11.50 -10.79 8.25
N THR A 31 10.45 -11.37 7.65
CA THR A 31 9.39 -12.06 8.39
C THR A 31 9.91 -13.28 9.13
N ASP A 32 10.76 -14.07 8.48
CA ASP A 32 11.37 -15.27 9.08
C ASP A 32 12.30 -14.88 10.26
N GLU A 33 13.06 -13.79 10.13
CA GLU A 33 13.90 -13.22 11.21
C GLU A 33 13.05 -12.80 12.42
N LEU A 34 11.96 -12.03 12.21
CA LEU A 34 11.03 -11.64 13.27
C LEU A 34 10.43 -12.83 14.01
N LYS A 35 10.10 -13.91 13.29
CA LYS A 35 9.56 -15.13 13.90
C LYS A 35 10.57 -15.82 14.81
N THR A 36 11.86 -15.75 14.53
CA THR A 36 12.89 -16.29 15.45
C THR A 36 12.95 -15.52 16.78
N GLU A 37 12.50 -14.25 16.76
CA GLU A 37 12.39 -13.40 17.95
C GLU A 37 11.02 -13.54 18.65
N GLY A 38 10.16 -14.46 18.18
CA GLY A 38 8.83 -14.69 18.73
C GLY A 38 7.76 -13.71 18.23
N ILE A 39 8.09 -12.86 17.26
CA ILE A 39 7.14 -11.89 16.68
C ILE A 39 6.50 -12.52 15.43
N ASN A 40 5.18 -12.67 15.45
CA ASN A 40 4.41 -13.17 14.32
C ASN A 40 3.69 -12.01 13.61
N PRO A 41 4.23 -11.43 12.52
CA PRO A 41 3.59 -10.33 11.83
C PRO A 41 2.16 -10.67 11.39
N CYS A 42 1.22 -9.76 11.61
CA CYS A 42 -0.20 -9.96 11.30
C CYS A 42 -0.79 -8.71 10.66
N LEU A 43 -1.43 -8.89 9.51
CA LEU A 43 -2.18 -7.88 8.78
C LEU A 43 -3.68 -8.09 9.02
N ALA A 44 -4.36 -7.10 9.60
CA ALA A 44 -5.81 -7.06 9.61
C ALA A 44 -6.35 -6.40 8.36
N THR A 45 -7.34 -7.03 7.72
CA THR A 45 -8.03 -6.47 6.54
C THR A 45 -9.50 -6.26 6.84
N VAL A 46 -10.02 -5.09 6.49
CA VAL A 46 -11.44 -4.75 6.63
C VAL A 46 -12.02 -4.54 5.24
N LEU A 47 -12.98 -5.39 4.86
CA LEU A 47 -13.70 -5.33 3.60
C LEU A 47 -15.18 -5.09 3.86
N ILE A 48 -15.76 -4.07 3.27
CA ILE A 48 -17.18 -3.72 3.42
C ILE A 48 -17.93 -4.00 2.12
N GLY A 49 -19.04 -4.73 2.24
CA GLY A 49 -19.86 -5.14 1.11
C GLY A 49 -19.25 -6.28 0.29
N SER A 50 -19.77 -6.45 -0.93
CA SER A 50 -19.48 -7.59 -1.81
C SER A 50 -18.91 -7.18 -3.18
N ASN A 51 -18.26 -6.01 -3.28
CA ASN A 51 -17.66 -5.59 -4.54
C ASN A 51 -16.60 -6.62 -5.01
N ALA A 52 -16.81 -7.20 -6.19
CA ALA A 52 -15.99 -8.29 -6.71
C ALA A 52 -14.51 -7.89 -6.93
N ALA A 53 -14.25 -6.65 -7.34
CA ALA A 53 -12.89 -6.14 -7.52
C ALA A 53 -12.18 -6.03 -6.16
N SER A 54 -12.84 -5.41 -5.16
CA SER A 54 -12.31 -5.29 -3.79
C SER A 54 -12.04 -6.66 -3.16
N ALA A 55 -12.96 -7.62 -3.33
CA ALA A 55 -12.79 -9.00 -2.84
C ALA A 55 -11.59 -9.70 -3.49
N THR A 56 -11.38 -9.48 -4.79
CA THR A 56 -10.23 -10.03 -5.53
C THR A 56 -8.92 -9.42 -5.03
N TYR A 57 -8.89 -8.11 -4.77
CA TYR A 57 -7.69 -7.44 -4.22
C TYR A 57 -7.34 -7.97 -2.83
N VAL A 58 -8.32 -8.10 -1.93
CA VAL A 58 -8.11 -8.67 -0.60
C VAL A 58 -7.60 -10.11 -0.69
N LYS A 59 -8.23 -10.95 -1.54
CA LYS A 59 -7.78 -12.33 -1.76
C LYS A 59 -6.33 -12.42 -2.24
N ASN A 60 -5.93 -11.55 -3.16
CA ASN A 60 -4.55 -11.53 -3.67
C ASN A 60 -3.55 -11.06 -2.59
N LYS A 61 -3.95 -10.11 -1.74
CA LYS A 61 -3.16 -9.67 -0.58
C LYS A 61 -2.96 -10.80 0.42
N HIS A 62 -4.02 -11.56 0.74
CA HIS A 62 -3.93 -12.71 1.64
C HIS A 62 -2.98 -13.78 1.10
N LYS A 63 -3.12 -14.12 -0.18
CA LYS A 63 -2.20 -15.06 -0.82
C LYS A 63 -0.75 -14.58 -0.73
N ALA A 64 -0.49 -13.30 -0.98
CA ALA A 64 0.84 -12.74 -0.84
C ALA A 64 1.35 -12.80 0.61
N CYS A 65 0.51 -12.50 1.60
CA CYS A 65 0.85 -12.62 3.02
C CYS A 65 1.20 -14.06 3.40
N GLU A 66 0.41 -15.03 2.94
CA GLU A 66 0.64 -16.47 3.17
C GLU A 66 2.00 -16.91 2.58
N GLU A 67 2.30 -16.51 1.34
CA GLU A 67 3.56 -16.82 0.66
C GLU A 67 4.80 -16.32 1.42
N ILE A 68 4.68 -15.18 2.11
CA ILE A 68 5.79 -14.55 2.85
C ILE A 68 5.70 -14.77 4.36
N GLY A 69 4.73 -15.55 4.82
CA GLY A 69 4.60 -15.96 6.21
C GLY A 69 4.00 -14.93 7.16
N ILE A 70 3.30 -13.90 6.65
CA ILE A 70 2.53 -12.93 7.45
C ILE A 70 1.13 -13.50 7.71
N ALA A 71 0.68 -13.51 8.96
CA ALA A 71 -0.68 -13.90 9.32
C ALA A 71 -1.70 -12.84 8.84
N THR A 72 -2.92 -13.28 8.55
CA THR A 72 -4.02 -12.36 8.20
C THR A 72 -5.20 -12.52 9.14
N LYS A 73 -5.85 -11.39 9.47
CA LYS A 73 -7.08 -11.32 10.27
C LYS A 73 -8.14 -10.56 9.48
N ASP A 74 -9.18 -11.26 9.05
CA ASP A 74 -10.15 -10.72 8.09
C ASP A 74 -11.44 -10.30 8.77
N HIS A 75 -11.87 -9.07 8.47
CA HIS A 75 -13.16 -8.52 8.85
C HIS A 75 -13.98 -8.23 7.60
N LYS A 76 -14.92 -9.13 7.29
CA LYS A 76 -15.91 -8.93 6.22
C LYS A 76 -17.19 -8.37 6.83
N LEU A 77 -17.50 -7.13 6.49
CA LEU A 77 -18.64 -6.42 7.01
C LEU A 77 -19.75 -6.32 5.96
N ASN A 78 -20.99 -6.30 6.43
CA ASN A 78 -22.13 -6.06 5.56
C ASN A 78 -22.06 -4.65 4.98
N GLU A 79 -22.60 -4.48 3.76
CA GLU A 79 -22.68 -3.16 3.13
C GLU A 79 -23.47 -2.14 3.95
N SER A 80 -24.40 -2.60 4.79
CA SER A 80 -25.22 -1.76 5.68
C SER A 80 -24.54 -1.38 7.01
N VAL A 81 -23.27 -1.77 7.22
CA VAL A 81 -22.55 -1.42 8.44
C VAL A 81 -22.56 0.09 8.66
N THR A 82 -22.84 0.51 9.90
CA THR A 82 -22.83 1.92 10.25
C THR A 82 -21.40 2.45 10.45
N GLN A 83 -21.23 3.76 10.34
CA GLN A 83 -19.95 4.40 10.63
C GLN A 83 -19.46 4.10 12.06
N GLN A 84 -20.38 4.02 13.03
CA GLN A 84 -20.03 3.75 14.42
C GLN A 84 -19.52 2.30 14.60
N GLU A 85 -20.18 1.33 13.98
CA GLU A 85 -19.73 -0.07 14.04
C GLU A 85 -18.37 -0.24 13.39
N LEU A 86 -18.14 0.39 12.21
CA LEU A 86 -16.85 0.39 11.55
C LEU A 86 -15.76 1.03 12.43
N ASN A 87 -16.08 2.15 13.07
CA ASN A 87 -15.16 2.83 13.97
C ASN A 87 -14.77 1.95 15.16
N ASN A 88 -15.74 1.22 15.75
CA ASN A 88 -15.48 0.31 16.86
C ASN A 88 -14.52 -0.82 16.45
N ILE A 89 -14.72 -1.40 15.26
CA ILE A 89 -13.83 -2.44 14.72
C ILE A 89 -12.41 -1.91 14.53
N ILE A 90 -12.25 -0.69 14.01
CA ILE A 90 -10.92 -0.08 13.85
C ILE A 90 -10.27 0.16 15.21
N ASP A 91 -11.03 0.59 16.22
CA ASP A 91 -10.51 0.80 17.57
C ASP A 91 -10.03 -0.52 18.20
N GLU A 92 -10.82 -1.59 18.04
CA GLU A 92 -10.42 -2.94 18.50
C GLU A 92 -9.13 -3.39 17.82
N LEU A 93 -9.00 -3.20 16.51
CA LEU A 93 -7.79 -3.53 15.77
C LEU A 93 -6.59 -2.67 16.16
N ASN A 94 -6.82 -1.39 16.45
CA ASN A 94 -5.77 -0.50 16.96
C ASN A 94 -5.25 -0.97 18.33
N ALA A 95 -6.14 -1.44 19.18
CA ALA A 95 -5.81 -1.91 20.54
C ALA A 95 -5.22 -3.33 20.55
N ASP A 96 -5.49 -4.15 19.54
CA ASP A 96 -5.01 -5.55 19.45
C ASP A 96 -3.51 -5.59 19.19
N VAL A 97 -2.74 -5.98 20.21
CA VAL A 97 -1.27 -6.09 20.13
C VAL A 97 -0.78 -7.17 19.17
N SER A 98 -1.64 -8.13 18.81
CA SER A 98 -1.32 -9.16 17.83
C SER A 98 -1.46 -8.67 16.37
N VAL A 99 -2.08 -7.51 16.16
CA VAL A 99 -2.25 -6.86 14.83
C VAL A 99 -1.18 -5.81 14.65
N HIS A 100 -0.35 -5.99 13.63
CA HIS A 100 0.78 -5.11 13.32
C HIS A 100 0.51 -4.14 12.18
N GLY A 101 -0.45 -4.47 11.31
CA GLY A 101 -0.90 -3.62 10.22
C GLY A 101 -2.41 -3.69 10.04
N ILE A 102 -3.04 -2.57 9.67
CA ILE A 102 -4.48 -2.47 9.40
C ILE A 102 -4.66 -1.92 7.99
N LEU A 103 -5.49 -2.61 7.21
CA LEU A 103 -5.86 -2.22 5.86
C LEU A 103 -7.38 -2.18 5.75
N VAL A 104 -7.93 -1.01 5.46
CA VAL A 104 -9.34 -0.85 5.10
C VAL A 104 -9.44 -0.77 3.60
N GLN A 105 -10.06 -1.77 2.98
CA GLN A 105 -10.16 -1.82 1.52
C GLN A 105 -11.08 -0.74 0.96
N LEU A 106 -10.52 0.17 0.20
CA LEU A 106 -11.24 1.24 -0.49
C LEU A 106 -11.69 0.78 -1.91
N PRO A 107 -12.74 1.38 -2.48
CA PRO A 107 -13.58 2.45 -1.91
C PRO A 107 -14.60 1.92 -0.90
N LEU A 108 -15.04 2.78 0.02
CA LEU A 108 -16.12 2.48 0.96
C LEU A 108 -17.51 2.73 0.32
N PRO A 109 -18.59 2.09 0.84
CA PRO A 109 -19.96 2.49 0.55
C PRO A 109 -20.20 3.98 0.82
N LYS A 110 -21.03 4.64 -0.01
CA LYS A 110 -21.21 6.10 -0.02
C LYS A 110 -21.71 6.71 1.31
N HIS A 111 -22.37 5.92 2.17
CA HIS A 111 -22.87 6.36 3.46
C HIS A 111 -21.77 6.40 4.55
N LEU A 112 -20.59 5.84 4.28
CA LEU A 112 -19.45 5.87 5.18
C LEU A 112 -18.50 7.00 4.81
N ASN A 113 -17.90 7.62 5.81
CA ASN A 113 -16.91 8.67 5.62
C ASN A 113 -15.51 8.06 5.52
N GLU A 114 -14.99 7.96 4.30
CA GLU A 114 -13.70 7.37 3.99
C GLU A 114 -12.54 8.07 4.71
N PHE A 115 -12.55 9.41 4.75
CA PHE A 115 -11.52 10.18 5.43
C PHE A 115 -11.55 9.96 6.95
N ALA A 116 -12.73 9.99 7.57
CA ALA A 116 -12.86 9.72 9.01
C ALA A 116 -12.41 8.29 9.35
N THR A 117 -12.75 7.32 8.48
CA THR A 117 -12.38 5.91 8.65
C THR A 117 -10.86 5.71 8.57
N THR A 118 -10.23 6.21 7.52
CA THR A 118 -8.77 6.07 7.34
C THR A 118 -7.99 6.84 8.41
N SER A 119 -8.46 8.03 8.79
CA SER A 119 -7.83 8.83 9.85
C SER A 119 -7.91 8.21 11.25
N ARG A 120 -8.80 7.23 11.45
CA ARG A 120 -8.94 6.53 12.73
C ARG A 120 -7.94 5.41 12.94
N ILE A 121 -7.33 4.92 11.87
CA ILE A 121 -6.28 3.90 11.95
C ILE A 121 -5.09 4.49 12.71
N SER A 122 -4.52 3.71 13.63
CA SER A 122 -3.28 4.10 14.31
C SER A 122 -2.16 4.32 13.27
N PRO A 123 -1.48 5.47 13.26
CA PRO A 123 -0.45 5.77 12.27
C PRO A 123 0.65 4.71 12.15
N ILE A 124 0.97 4.03 13.25
CA ILE A 124 1.99 2.97 13.28
C ILE A 124 1.49 1.64 12.69
N LYS A 125 0.16 1.49 12.49
CA LYS A 125 -0.47 0.31 11.88
C LYS A 125 -1.06 0.61 10.50
N ASP A 126 -0.96 1.86 10.03
CA ASP A 126 -1.48 2.32 8.73
C ASP A 126 -0.58 1.87 7.58
N VAL A 127 -0.77 0.64 7.13
CA VAL A 127 0.07 0.04 6.07
C VAL A 127 -0.16 0.64 4.68
N ASP A 128 -1.23 1.39 4.48
CA ASP A 128 -1.49 2.11 3.23
C ASP A 128 -0.96 3.56 3.25
N GLY A 129 -0.47 4.04 4.42
CA GLY A 129 0.09 5.39 4.56
C GLY A 129 -0.91 6.51 4.29
N LEU A 130 -2.20 6.27 4.55
CA LEU A 130 -3.30 7.17 4.20
C LEU A 130 -3.76 8.07 5.35
N THR A 131 -3.29 7.82 6.56
CA THR A 131 -3.61 8.71 7.68
C THR A 131 -3.03 10.10 7.43
N PRO A 132 -3.70 11.18 7.89
CA PRO A 132 -3.13 12.54 7.81
C PRO A 132 -1.75 12.65 8.45
N HIS A 133 -1.48 11.86 9.49
CA HIS A 133 -0.17 11.80 10.14
C HIS A 133 0.91 11.29 9.16
N ASN A 134 0.72 10.12 8.55
CA ASN A 134 1.70 9.54 7.64
C ASN A 134 1.85 10.36 6.35
N ALA A 135 0.75 10.91 5.82
CA ALA A 135 0.78 11.82 4.69
C ALA A 135 1.59 13.11 5.02
N GLY A 136 1.43 13.64 6.23
CA GLY A 136 2.20 14.78 6.72
C GLY A 136 3.69 14.46 6.86
N LEU A 137 4.03 13.30 7.44
CA LEU A 137 5.41 12.83 7.54
C LEU A 137 6.05 12.64 6.16
N LEU A 138 5.29 12.14 5.19
CA LEU A 138 5.77 11.99 3.82
C LEU A 138 6.11 13.34 3.19
N ALA A 139 5.22 14.33 3.31
CA ALA A 139 5.48 15.68 2.83
C ALA A 139 6.70 16.33 3.50
N MET A 140 7.01 15.95 4.73
CA MET A 140 8.19 16.40 5.49
C MET A 140 9.43 15.55 5.23
N LYS A 141 9.40 14.57 4.33
CA LYS A 141 10.46 13.57 4.07
C LYS A 141 10.88 12.80 5.34
N LYS A 142 9.92 12.50 6.22
CA LYS A 142 10.09 11.75 7.48
C LYS A 142 9.22 10.49 7.55
N ALA A 143 8.60 10.09 6.42
CA ALA A 143 7.71 8.94 6.37
C ALA A 143 8.45 7.63 6.68
N VAL A 144 7.77 6.78 7.47
CA VAL A 144 8.14 5.37 7.68
C VAL A 144 7.19 4.47 6.89
N LEU A 145 5.91 4.85 6.86
CA LEU A 145 4.86 4.13 6.12
C LEU A 145 4.39 5.01 4.96
N VAL A 146 4.43 4.46 3.77
CA VAL A 146 4.10 5.15 2.51
C VAL A 146 3.12 4.31 1.72
N ALA A 147 2.23 4.97 0.98
CA ALA A 147 1.26 4.30 0.13
C ALA A 147 1.92 3.28 -0.82
N CYS A 148 1.33 2.09 -0.92
CA CYS A 148 1.95 0.94 -1.59
C CYS A 148 2.20 1.18 -3.09
N THR A 149 1.27 1.81 -3.83
CA THR A 149 1.43 2.04 -5.27
C THR A 149 2.58 3.01 -5.58
N PRO A 150 2.68 4.18 -4.93
CA PRO A 150 3.85 5.05 -5.08
C PRO A 150 5.17 4.36 -4.71
N SER A 151 5.20 3.61 -3.61
CA SER A 151 6.39 2.84 -3.20
C SER A 151 6.77 1.81 -4.26
N GLY A 152 5.80 1.14 -4.87
CA GLY A 152 6.04 0.19 -5.96
C GLY A 152 6.63 0.87 -7.22
N VAL A 153 6.25 2.12 -7.50
CA VAL A 153 6.88 2.90 -8.59
C VAL A 153 8.34 3.20 -8.26
N MET A 154 8.66 3.58 -7.02
CA MET A 154 10.04 3.79 -6.60
C MET A 154 10.86 2.50 -6.69
N GLU A 155 10.33 1.37 -6.24
CA GLU A 155 11.00 0.05 -6.39
C GLU A 155 11.30 -0.28 -7.87
N MET A 156 10.43 0.13 -8.81
CA MET A 156 10.70 -0.05 -10.25
C MET A 156 11.86 0.83 -10.72
N PHE A 157 11.94 2.07 -10.27
CA PHE A 157 13.06 2.96 -10.59
C PHE A 157 14.38 2.45 -10.02
N ASP A 158 14.36 2.06 -8.75
CA ASP A 158 15.55 1.53 -8.05
C ASP A 158 16.05 0.23 -8.71
N TYR A 159 15.16 -0.70 -9.02
CA TYR A 159 15.50 -1.97 -9.66
C TYR A 159 16.18 -1.77 -11.02
N HIS A 160 15.76 -0.77 -11.78
CA HIS A 160 16.32 -0.45 -13.10
C HIS A 160 17.43 0.60 -13.07
N ASN A 161 17.87 1.02 -11.88
CA ASN A 161 18.88 2.08 -11.70
C ASN A 161 18.51 3.36 -12.46
N ILE A 162 17.23 3.75 -12.43
CA ILE A 162 16.76 4.98 -13.06
C ILE A 162 17.01 6.14 -12.11
N GLU A 163 18.03 6.94 -12.41
CA GLU A 163 18.35 8.15 -11.65
C GLU A 163 17.28 9.22 -11.87
N LEU A 164 16.71 9.73 -10.77
CA LEU A 164 15.67 10.76 -10.80
C LEU A 164 16.22 12.16 -10.56
N GLU A 165 17.34 12.27 -9.88
CA GLU A 165 17.94 13.57 -9.55
C GLU A 165 18.25 14.39 -10.80
N GLY A 166 17.80 15.64 -10.80
CA GLY A 166 17.96 16.56 -11.93
C GLY A 166 17.10 16.26 -13.16
N LYS A 167 16.16 15.31 -13.09
CA LYS A 167 15.25 14.99 -14.19
C LYS A 167 13.99 15.83 -14.16
N ASN A 168 13.47 16.15 -15.34
CA ASN A 168 12.14 16.75 -15.50
C ASN A 168 11.09 15.63 -15.53
N ILE A 169 10.21 15.61 -14.53
CA ILE A 169 9.18 14.58 -14.37
C ILE A 169 7.80 15.20 -14.54
N VAL A 170 6.95 14.56 -15.33
CA VAL A 170 5.54 14.94 -15.48
C VAL A 170 4.67 13.86 -14.87
N LEU A 171 3.93 14.21 -13.81
CA LEU A 171 3.03 13.31 -13.11
C LEU A 171 1.57 13.63 -13.43
N ILE A 172 0.88 12.72 -14.14
CA ILE A 172 -0.53 12.88 -14.53
C ILE A 172 -1.40 12.09 -13.56
N ASN A 173 -1.45 12.50 -12.31
CA ASN A 173 -2.31 11.97 -11.24
C ASN A 173 -2.33 12.95 -10.06
N ARG A 174 -3.50 13.10 -9.39
CA ARG A 174 -3.63 13.98 -8.22
C ARG A 174 -4.35 13.33 -7.03
N SER A 175 -4.51 12.02 -7.06
CA SER A 175 -5.19 11.31 -5.98
C SER A 175 -4.35 11.29 -4.69
N ASN A 176 -5.03 11.16 -3.54
CA ASN A 176 -4.36 10.97 -2.25
C ASN A 176 -3.69 9.59 -2.15
N LEU A 177 -4.14 8.61 -2.96
CA LEU A 177 -3.63 7.24 -2.96
C LEU A 177 -2.33 7.10 -3.77
N VAL A 178 -2.17 7.88 -4.84
CA VAL A 178 -1.06 7.69 -5.79
C VAL A 178 -0.34 8.99 -6.11
N GLY A 179 -1.04 9.97 -6.71
CA GLY A 179 -0.38 11.14 -7.28
C GLY A 179 0.33 12.01 -6.26
N LYS A 180 -0.35 12.38 -5.17
CA LYS A 180 0.25 13.20 -4.11
C LYS A 180 1.40 12.50 -3.39
N PRO A 181 1.25 11.23 -2.94
CA PRO A 181 2.36 10.51 -2.36
C PRO A 181 3.55 10.35 -3.31
N LEU A 182 3.30 10.02 -4.58
CA LEU A 182 4.37 9.88 -5.57
C LEU A 182 5.10 11.20 -5.81
N TYR A 183 4.38 12.33 -5.85
CA TYR A 183 5.00 13.66 -5.95
C TYR A 183 5.99 13.94 -4.82
N HIS A 184 5.70 13.49 -3.60
CA HIS A 184 6.60 13.69 -2.46
C HIS A 184 7.78 12.71 -2.44
N LEU A 185 7.69 11.60 -3.16
CA LEU A 185 8.78 10.62 -3.29
C LEU A 185 9.77 10.97 -4.40
N LEU A 186 9.29 11.64 -5.44
CA LEU A 186 10.08 12.15 -6.57
C LEU A 186 10.78 13.46 -6.23
#